data_d5d06338ef3550fbf3e89cb68bd66913
#
_entry.id   d5d06338ef3550fbf3e89cb68bd66913
#
_cell.length_a   1.000
_cell.length_b   1.000
_cell.length_c   1.000
_cell.angle_alpha   90.00
_cell.angle_beta   90.00
_cell.angle_gamma   90.00
#
_symmetry.space_group_name_H-M   'P 1'
#
loop_
_entity.id
_entity.type
_entity.pdbx_description
1 polymer ?
#
loop_
_entity_poly.entity_id
_entity_poly.type
_entity_poly.pdbx_seq_one_letter_code
_entity_poly.pdbx_strand_id
1 'polypeptide(L)'
;MEFQMKLFEGLSRYRPQALGVLRIMTALQFIEHGSQKLFNFPVSAQPHALTGLTTAAGILEFAGGILLALGLFTRPVAFLLAGEMAIAYFMAHMPRDFFPVNNGGDSAISFCFIFLYLIFAGSGAFALDNRRG
;
A
#
# COMPACT_ATOMS: atom_id res chain seq x y z
N MET A 1 21.80 -24.51 12.72
CA MET A 1 20.45 -24.05 12.38
C MET A 1 19.67 -23.65 13.64
N GLU A 2 19.64 -24.46 14.69
CA GLU A 2 18.94 -24.16 15.93
C GLU A 2 19.47 -22.89 16.62
N PHE A 3 20.77 -22.70 16.68
CA PHE A 3 21.39 -21.49 17.27
C PHE A 3 20.99 -20.22 16.52
N GLN A 4 20.98 -20.25 15.18
CA GLN A 4 20.58 -19.11 14.37
C GLN A 4 19.09 -18.80 14.52
N MET A 5 18.24 -19.83 14.64
CA MET A 5 16.81 -19.63 14.90
C MET A 5 16.57 -18.93 16.23
N LYS A 6 17.27 -19.38 17.28
CA LYS A 6 17.19 -18.75 18.61
C LYS A 6 17.64 -17.28 18.61
N LEU A 7 18.65 -16.92 17.80
CA LEU A 7 19.12 -15.55 17.70
C LEU A 7 18.01 -14.60 17.23
N PHE A 8 17.13 -15.06 16.32
CA PHE A 8 16.06 -14.24 15.76
C PHE A 8 14.70 -14.37 16.47
N GLU A 9 14.54 -15.38 17.33
CA GLU A 9 13.26 -15.58 18.06
C GLU A 9 12.87 -14.36 18.90
N GLY A 10 13.83 -13.69 19.53
CA GLY A 10 13.58 -12.50 20.33
C GLY A 10 13.05 -11.31 19.54
N LEU A 11 13.22 -11.30 18.20
CA LEU A 11 12.71 -10.23 17.36
C LEU A 11 11.17 -10.25 17.20
N SER A 12 10.55 -11.39 17.49
CA SER A 12 9.10 -11.53 17.41
C SER A 12 8.33 -10.55 18.31
N ARG A 13 8.95 -10.12 19.40
CA ARG A 13 8.38 -9.10 20.30
C ARG A 13 8.18 -7.73 19.63
N TYR A 14 8.88 -7.47 18.53
CA TYR A 14 8.81 -6.22 17.77
C TYR A 14 7.86 -6.29 16.58
N ARG A 15 7.05 -7.34 16.46
CA ARG A 15 6.05 -7.48 15.38
C ARG A 15 5.15 -6.25 15.22
N PRO A 16 4.61 -5.64 16.30
CA PRO A 16 3.77 -4.46 16.15
C PRO A 16 4.52 -3.28 15.54
N GLN A 17 5.79 -3.07 15.93
CA GLN A 17 6.61 -1.98 15.38
C GLN A 17 6.97 -2.25 13.92
N ALA A 18 7.34 -3.48 13.58
CA ALA A 18 7.64 -3.87 12.19
C ALA A 18 6.41 -3.68 11.28
N LEU A 19 5.24 -4.08 11.77
CA LEU A 19 3.98 -3.88 11.05
C LEU A 19 3.66 -2.39 10.87
N GLY A 20 3.85 -1.58 11.90
CA GLY A 20 3.66 -0.13 11.83
C GLY A 20 4.59 0.52 10.81
N VAL A 21 5.84 0.11 10.77
CA VAL A 21 6.81 0.61 9.77
C VAL A 21 6.40 0.18 8.36
N LEU A 22 6.03 -1.09 8.15
CA LEU A 22 5.53 -1.57 6.86
C LEU A 22 4.33 -0.73 6.38
N ARG A 23 3.37 -0.49 7.26
CA ARG A 23 2.19 0.33 6.94
C ARG A 23 2.56 1.75 6.54
N ILE A 24 3.42 2.41 7.33
CA ILE A 24 3.83 3.79 7.07
C ILE A 24 4.60 3.89 5.75
N MET A 25 5.56 3.01 5.50
CA MET A 25 6.34 3.05 4.26
C MET A 25 5.47 2.78 3.03
N THR A 26 4.55 1.84 3.13
CA THR A 26 3.57 1.57 2.06
C THR A 26 2.68 2.78 1.83
N ALA A 27 2.21 3.41 2.90
CA ALA A 27 1.37 4.61 2.84
C ALA A 27 2.07 5.78 2.16
N LEU A 28 3.34 6.01 2.45
CA LEU A 28 4.11 7.09 1.82
C LEU A 28 4.21 6.90 0.31
N GLN A 29 4.42 5.67 -0.15
CA GLN A 29 4.45 5.36 -1.57
C GLN A 29 3.08 5.62 -2.23
N PHE A 30 1.99 5.32 -1.55
CA PHE A 30 0.64 5.60 -2.04
C PHE A 30 0.32 7.08 -2.09
N ILE A 31 0.78 7.85 -1.11
CA ILE A 31 0.66 9.31 -1.13
C ILE A 31 1.39 9.87 -2.37
N GLU A 32 2.59 9.38 -2.68
CA GLU A 32 3.31 9.77 -3.89
C GLU A 32 2.52 9.46 -5.16
N HIS A 33 2.00 8.25 -5.28
CA HIS A 33 1.22 7.85 -6.45
C HIS A 33 -0.03 8.72 -6.63
N GLY A 34 -0.75 8.97 -5.54
CA GLY A 34 -1.93 9.81 -5.55
C GLY A 34 -1.62 11.27 -5.88
N SER A 35 -0.58 11.82 -5.26
CA SER A 35 -0.17 13.21 -5.52
C SER A 35 0.36 13.39 -6.93
N GLN A 36 1.04 12.39 -7.48
CA GLN A 36 1.50 12.43 -8.87
C GLN A 36 0.31 12.46 -9.85
N LYS A 37 -0.72 11.66 -9.59
CA LYS A 37 -1.93 11.64 -10.44
C LYS A 37 -2.71 12.95 -10.34
N LEU A 38 -2.84 13.52 -9.14
CA LEU A 38 -3.68 14.70 -8.91
C LEU A 38 -2.96 16.01 -9.21
N PHE A 39 -1.67 16.10 -8.88
CA PHE A 39 -0.93 17.37 -8.86
C PHE A 39 0.34 17.31 -9.71
N ASN A 40 0.62 16.19 -10.36
CA ASN A 40 1.91 15.93 -11.04
C ASN A 40 3.12 16.23 -10.12
N PHE A 41 3.00 15.84 -8.86
CA PHE A 41 4.08 15.94 -7.88
C PHE A 41 4.27 14.60 -7.15
N PRO A 42 5.47 14.03 -7.16
CA PRO A 42 6.67 14.47 -7.92
C PRO A 42 6.43 14.43 -9.43
N VAL A 43 7.14 15.30 -10.17
CA VAL A 43 6.92 15.44 -11.63
C VAL A 43 7.22 14.11 -12.33
N SER A 44 6.26 13.65 -13.14
CA SER A 44 6.40 12.46 -13.97
C SER A 44 6.88 12.82 -15.38
N ALA A 45 7.78 12.00 -15.93
CA ALA A 45 8.16 12.10 -17.35
C ALA A 45 6.97 11.79 -18.28
N GLN A 46 5.99 11.03 -17.79
CA GLN A 46 4.76 10.69 -18.51
C GLN A 46 3.56 11.01 -17.63
N PRO A 47 3.12 12.29 -17.55
CA PRO A 47 2.01 12.69 -16.71
C PRO A 47 0.73 11.92 -17.05
N HIS A 48 -0.02 11.53 -16.02
CA HIS A 48 -1.32 10.92 -16.22
C HIS A 48 -2.32 11.96 -16.72
N ALA A 49 -3.09 11.63 -17.72
CA ALA A 49 -4.24 12.44 -18.11
C ALA A 49 -5.28 12.41 -16.97
N LEU A 50 -5.82 13.58 -16.61
CA LEU A 50 -6.89 13.67 -15.62
C LEU A 50 -8.22 13.24 -16.26
N THR A 51 -8.45 11.95 -16.27
CA THR A 51 -9.76 11.36 -16.60
C THR A 51 -10.55 11.14 -15.32
N GLY A 52 -11.82 10.80 -15.43
CA GLY A 52 -12.62 10.44 -14.26
C GLY A 52 -12.01 9.27 -13.47
N LEU A 53 -11.48 8.28 -14.17
CA LEU A 53 -10.85 7.10 -13.56
C LEU A 53 -9.54 7.44 -12.83
N THR A 54 -8.64 8.17 -13.49
CA THR A 54 -7.35 8.54 -12.88
C THR A 54 -7.52 9.52 -11.73
N THR A 55 -8.50 10.40 -11.79
CA THR A 55 -8.84 11.31 -10.70
C THR A 55 -9.37 10.53 -9.50
N ALA A 56 -10.30 9.60 -9.70
CA ALA A 56 -10.84 8.76 -8.64
C ALA A 56 -9.73 7.92 -7.98
N ALA A 57 -8.86 7.30 -8.79
CA ALA A 57 -7.72 6.55 -8.29
C ALA A 57 -6.76 7.44 -7.50
N GLY A 58 -6.45 8.63 -8.00
CA GLY A 58 -5.58 9.59 -7.33
C GLY A 58 -6.13 10.03 -5.97
N ILE A 59 -7.42 10.31 -5.88
CA ILE A 59 -8.09 10.68 -4.62
C ILE A 59 -8.01 9.50 -3.64
N LEU A 60 -8.33 8.30 -4.08
CA LEU A 60 -8.31 7.11 -3.23
C LEU A 60 -6.90 6.83 -2.71
N GLU A 61 -5.89 6.91 -3.58
CA GLU A 61 -4.50 6.66 -3.22
C GLU A 61 -3.96 7.74 -2.28
N PHE A 62 -4.25 9.00 -2.55
CA PHE A 62 -3.77 10.12 -1.75
C PHE A 62 -4.44 10.15 -0.37
N ALA A 63 -5.76 10.16 -0.31
CA ALA A 63 -6.52 10.16 0.94
C ALA A 63 -6.33 8.85 1.71
N GLY A 64 -6.40 7.72 1.03
CA GLY A 64 -6.16 6.41 1.64
C GLY A 64 -4.74 6.28 2.16
N GLY A 65 -3.76 6.78 1.42
CA GLY A 65 -2.37 6.80 1.88
C GLY A 65 -2.18 7.62 3.15
N ILE A 66 -2.80 8.80 3.24
CA ILE A 66 -2.75 9.64 4.45
C ILE A 66 -3.37 8.90 5.64
N LEU A 67 -4.55 8.30 5.46
CA LEU A 67 -5.22 7.53 6.53
C LEU A 67 -4.35 6.36 6.99
N LEU A 68 -3.73 5.63 6.06
CA LEU A 68 -2.83 4.53 6.41
C LEU A 68 -1.57 5.02 7.12
N ALA A 69 -0.99 6.14 6.70
CA ALA A 69 0.19 6.72 7.38
C ALA A 69 -0.13 7.04 8.84
N LEU A 70 -1.29 7.62 9.08
CA LEU A 70 -1.79 7.91 10.43
C LEU A 70 -2.24 6.67 11.18
N GLY A 71 -2.46 5.55 10.50
CA GLY A 71 -3.03 4.35 11.07
C GLY A 71 -4.47 4.57 11.53
N LEU A 72 -5.25 5.27 10.73
CA LEU A 72 -6.66 5.59 11.01
C LEU A 72 -7.56 4.85 10.02
N PHE A 73 -8.53 4.09 10.55
CA PHE A 73 -9.39 3.22 9.76
C PHE A 73 -8.59 2.25 8.88
N THR A 74 -7.52 1.70 9.41
CA THR A 74 -6.54 0.92 8.64
C THR A 74 -7.18 -0.24 7.88
N ARG A 75 -8.02 -1.04 8.52
CA ARG A 75 -8.60 -2.24 7.89
C ARG A 75 -9.53 -1.91 6.71
N PRO A 76 -10.54 -1.02 6.84
CA PRO A 76 -11.40 -0.69 5.71
C PRO A 76 -10.66 0.06 4.60
N VAL A 77 -9.71 0.94 4.94
CA VAL A 77 -8.89 1.62 3.94
C VAL A 77 -8.03 0.61 3.18
N ALA A 78 -7.37 -0.31 3.88
CA ALA A 78 -6.58 -1.37 3.26
C ALA A 78 -7.44 -2.25 2.33
N PHE A 79 -8.68 -2.55 2.71
CA PHE A 79 -9.60 -3.30 1.85
C PHE A 79 -9.86 -2.56 0.53
N LEU A 80 -10.15 -1.27 0.58
CA LEU A 80 -10.39 -0.46 -0.62
C LEU A 80 -9.15 -0.38 -1.50
N LEU A 81 -7.98 -0.18 -0.91
CA LEU A 81 -6.72 -0.08 -1.66
C LEU A 81 -6.28 -1.42 -2.24
N ALA A 82 -6.53 -2.53 -1.54
CA ALA A 82 -6.28 -3.86 -2.10
C ALA A 82 -7.14 -4.12 -3.34
N GLY A 83 -8.43 -3.77 -3.28
CA GLY A 83 -9.34 -3.87 -4.41
C GLY A 83 -8.92 -2.98 -5.58
N GLU A 84 -8.50 -1.75 -5.31
CA GLU A 84 -7.98 -0.84 -6.33
C GLU A 84 -6.76 -1.43 -7.03
N MET A 85 -5.81 -2.00 -6.28
CA MET A 85 -4.61 -2.59 -6.87
C MET A 85 -4.91 -3.82 -7.71
N ALA A 86 -5.86 -4.64 -7.31
CA ALA A 86 -6.31 -5.78 -8.11
C ALA A 86 -6.92 -5.30 -9.45
N ILE A 87 -7.79 -4.30 -9.40
CA ILE A 87 -8.40 -3.72 -10.60
C ILE A 87 -7.33 -3.09 -11.49
N ALA A 88 -6.42 -2.31 -10.93
CA ALA A 88 -5.34 -1.67 -11.65
C ALA A 88 -4.45 -2.69 -12.36
N TYR A 89 -4.15 -3.80 -11.71
CA TYR A 89 -3.36 -4.86 -12.32
C TYR A 89 -4.04 -5.43 -13.57
N PHE A 90 -5.30 -5.84 -13.46
CA PHE A 90 -6.02 -6.45 -14.58
C PHE A 90 -6.34 -5.46 -15.71
N MET A 91 -6.55 -4.19 -15.40
CA MET A 91 -6.87 -3.18 -16.41
C MET A 91 -5.63 -2.59 -17.10
N ALA A 92 -4.57 -2.32 -16.36
CA ALA A 92 -3.43 -1.55 -16.86
C ALA A 92 -2.20 -2.40 -17.18
N HIS A 93 -2.02 -3.54 -16.53
CA HIS A 93 -0.80 -4.35 -16.66
C HIS A 93 -1.01 -5.66 -17.41
N MET A 94 -1.94 -6.49 -16.97
CA MET A 94 -2.18 -7.81 -17.55
C MET A 94 -2.41 -7.79 -19.08
N PRO A 95 -3.10 -6.79 -19.67
CA PRO A 95 -3.28 -6.76 -21.11
C PRO A 95 -1.99 -6.61 -21.93
N ARG A 96 -0.90 -6.13 -21.31
CA ARG A 96 0.39 -5.95 -22.00
C ARG A 96 1.17 -7.25 -22.14
N ASP A 97 1.12 -8.10 -21.12
CA ASP A 97 1.78 -9.40 -21.06
C ASP A 97 1.20 -10.20 -19.91
N PHE A 98 1.26 -11.54 -19.99
CA PHE A 98 0.79 -12.39 -18.91
C PHE A 98 1.70 -12.32 -17.67
N PHE A 99 3.01 -12.21 -17.87
CA PHE A 99 3.96 -12.26 -16.76
C PHE A 99 4.17 -10.86 -16.14
N PRO A 100 4.01 -10.71 -14.82
CA PRO A 100 4.19 -9.42 -14.14
C PRO A 100 5.56 -8.78 -14.37
N VAL A 101 6.62 -9.57 -14.47
CA VAL A 101 7.97 -9.07 -14.74
C VAL A 101 8.05 -8.37 -16.11
N ASN A 102 7.20 -8.76 -17.05
CA ASN A 102 7.16 -8.17 -18.40
C ASN A 102 6.07 -7.08 -18.54
N ASN A 103 5.04 -7.10 -17.70
CA ASN A 103 3.93 -6.17 -17.83
C ASN A 103 4.02 -4.95 -16.90
N GLY A 104 5.07 -4.87 -16.07
CA GLY A 104 5.26 -3.79 -15.12
C GLY A 104 4.32 -3.82 -13.91
N GLY A 105 3.61 -4.92 -13.69
CA GLY A 105 2.60 -5.05 -12.66
C GLY A 105 3.06 -5.60 -11.32
N ASP A 106 4.36 -5.86 -11.16
CA ASP A 106 4.89 -6.40 -9.89
C ASP A 106 4.52 -5.55 -8.68
N SER A 107 4.61 -4.24 -8.81
CA SER A 107 4.27 -3.31 -7.73
C SER A 107 2.80 -3.40 -7.34
N ALA A 108 1.90 -3.45 -8.33
CA ALA A 108 0.46 -3.55 -8.08
C ALA A 108 0.12 -4.83 -7.32
N ILE A 109 0.74 -5.95 -7.70
CA ILE A 109 0.56 -7.23 -7.02
C ILE A 109 1.08 -7.14 -5.58
N SER A 110 2.31 -6.65 -5.38
CA SER A 110 2.92 -6.53 -4.05
C SER A 110 2.09 -5.64 -3.13
N PHE A 111 1.65 -4.50 -3.60
CA PHE A 111 0.79 -3.60 -2.83
C PHE A 111 -0.56 -4.25 -2.51
N CYS A 112 -1.17 -4.94 -3.47
CA CYS A 112 -2.42 -5.64 -3.23
C CYS A 112 -2.30 -6.61 -2.04
N PHE A 113 -1.24 -7.42 -2.00
CA PHE A 113 -1.04 -8.39 -0.93
C PHE A 113 -0.60 -7.76 0.39
N ILE A 114 0.15 -6.66 0.38
CA ILE A 114 0.43 -5.88 1.59
C ILE A 114 -0.87 -5.36 2.19
N PHE A 115 -1.74 -4.75 1.41
CA PHE A 115 -3.03 -4.26 1.88
C PHE A 115 -3.93 -5.39 2.36
N LEU A 116 -3.94 -6.50 1.63
CA LEU A 116 -4.67 -7.69 2.04
C LEU A 116 -4.23 -8.14 3.44
N TYR A 117 -2.92 -8.18 3.68
CA TYR A 117 -2.39 -8.52 5.00
C TYR A 117 -2.82 -7.52 6.08
N LEU A 118 -2.80 -6.21 5.78
CA LEU A 118 -3.21 -5.18 6.74
C LEU A 118 -4.69 -5.29 7.14
N ILE A 119 -5.55 -5.82 6.28
CA ILE A 119 -6.95 -6.09 6.63
C ILE A 119 -7.03 -7.04 7.83
N PHE A 120 -6.20 -8.07 7.83
CA PHE A 120 -6.19 -9.09 8.89
C PHE A 120 -5.33 -8.69 10.07
N ALA A 121 -4.14 -8.16 9.83
CA ALA A 121 -3.17 -7.80 10.85
C ALA A 121 -3.52 -6.52 11.61
N GLY A 122 -4.20 -5.57 10.95
CA GLY A 122 -4.50 -4.25 11.53
C GLY A 122 -3.32 -3.30 11.43
N SER A 123 -3.32 -2.27 12.26
CA SER A 123 -2.44 -1.11 12.15
C SER A 123 -1.00 -1.35 12.63
N GLY A 124 -0.79 -2.26 13.58
CA GLY A 124 0.48 -2.34 14.29
C GLY A 124 0.71 -1.13 15.19
N ALA A 125 1.96 -0.86 15.53
CA ALA A 125 2.34 0.29 16.34
C ALA A 125 2.23 1.62 15.57
N PHE A 126 2.35 2.72 16.27
CA PHE A 126 2.37 4.08 15.71
C PHE A 126 1.07 4.42 14.94
N ALA A 127 -0.06 4.06 15.49
CA ALA A 127 -1.35 4.19 14.83
C ALA A 127 -2.39 4.86 15.71
N LEU A 128 -3.22 5.72 15.10
CA LEU A 128 -4.35 6.35 15.79
C LEU A 128 -5.45 5.37 16.13
N ASP A 129 -5.61 4.29 15.37
CA ASP A 129 -6.58 3.22 15.66
C ASP A 129 -6.37 2.62 17.07
N ASN A 130 -5.14 2.61 17.56
CA ASN A 130 -4.82 2.07 18.89
C ASN A 130 -5.33 2.96 20.03
N ARG A 131 -5.70 4.20 19.76
CA ARG A 131 -6.24 5.15 20.74
C ARG A 131 -7.76 5.10 20.84
N ARG A 132 -8.40 4.34 19.96
CA ARG A 132 -9.84 4.15 19.89
C ARG A 132 -10.23 2.83 20.55
N GLY A 133 -9.78 2.66 21.75
CA GLY A 133 -10.10 1.49 22.54
C GLY A 133 -11.49 1.51 23.12
#